data_fa5587c83d28aac11ab2acb698305b68
#
_entry.id   fa5587c83d28aac11ab2acb698305b68
#
_cell.length_a   1.000
_cell.length_b   1.000
_cell.length_c   1.000
_cell.angle_alpha   90.00
_cell.angle_beta   90.00
_cell.angle_gamma   90.00
#
_symmetry.space_group_name_H-M   'P 1'
#
loop_
_entity.id
_entity.type
_entity.pdbx_description
1 polymer ?
#
loop_
_entity_poly.entity_id
_entity_poly.type
_entity_poly.pdbx_seq_one_letter_code
_entity_poly.pdbx_strand_id
1 'polypeptide(L)'
;YNVDSTKLVFEQATDLGVERFVFASTYSNYGLSADGKPVTEESPLNPQSLYAETKIASEEFLLSQKDSPTAPLLFRFATLYGLSPRTRFDLIVNQFVLEAFTKRVLIIYQRGYSRSFVHIRDVARGVIMGLEAEQSKIRGQVFNLGTDNGNYSKDDIVALVRKRMPEVEVEYKDLTFGGDMRDITVSFAKIKRVLGFDTTLDVDDGIRELLFALKCNYLRHYGKQ
;
A
#
# COMPACT_ATOMS: atom_id res chain seq x y z
N TYR A 1 -16.46 -4.34 12.80
CA TYR A 1 -16.73 -4.67 11.39
C TYR A 1 -15.56 -5.40 10.72
N ASN A 2 -14.34 -4.81 10.68
CA ASN A 2 -13.23 -5.43 9.93
C ASN A 2 -12.89 -6.85 10.41
N VAL A 3 -12.78 -7.06 11.71
CA VAL A 3 -12.41 -8.35 12.29
C VAL A 3 -13.53 -9.38 12.11
N ASP A 4 -14.76 -9.02 12.47
CA ASP A 4 -15.90 -9.94 12.40
C ASP A 4 -16.22 -10.34 10.96
N SER A 5 -16.16 -9.38 10.01
CA SER A 5 -16.35 -9.70 8.61
C SER A 5 -15.24 -10.59 8.05
N THR A 6 -13.99 -10.40 8.49
CA THR A 6 -12.88 -11.27 8.06
C THR A 6 -13.10 -12.69 8.57
N LYS A 7 -13.51 -12.87 9.84
CA LYS A 7 -13.82 -14.18 10.43
C LYS A 7 -14.94 -14.87 9.64
N LEU A 8 -16.07 -14.17 9.49
CA LEU A 8 -17.24 -14.72 8.80
C LEU A 8 -16.92 -15.15 7.37
N VAL A 9 -16.22 -14.29 6.59
CA VAL A 9 -15.88 -14.60 5.20
C VAL A 9 -14.88 -15.76 5.12
N PHE A 10 -13.92 -15.85 6.03
CA PHE A 10 -12.98 -16.96 6.09
C PHE A 10 -13.67 -18.30 6.44
N GLU A 11 -14.56 -18.31 7.43
CA GLU A 11 -15.35 -19.47 7.84
C GLU A 11 -16.22 -19.96 6.68
N GLN A 12 -16.96 -19.05 6.03
CA GLN A 12 -17.78 -19.40 4.87
C GLN A 12 -16.94 -19.89 3.68
N ALA A 13 -15.76 -19.32 3.44
CA ALA A 13 -14.84 -19.80 2.40
C ALA A 13 -14.39 -21.23 2.71
N THR A 14 -14.11 -21.53 3.98
CA THR A 14 -13.72 -22.88 4.42
C THR A 14 -14.86 -23.89 4.24
N ASP A 15 -16.07 -23.53 4.65
CA ASP A 15 -17.28 -24.38 4.51
C ASP A 15 -17.60 -24.68 3.03
N LEU A 16 -17.29 -23.74 2.15
CA LEU A 16 -17.46 -23.89 0.69
C LEU A 16 -16.29 -24.59 -0.01
N GLY A 17 -15.28 -25.03 0.74
CA GLY A 17 -14.12 -25.74 0.19
C GLY A 17 -13.15 -24.86 -0.61
N VAL A 18 -13.10 -23.54 -0.33
CA VAL A 18 -12.13 -22.65 -0.95
C VAL A 18 -10.73 -23.00 -0.46
N GLU A 19 -9.82 -23.28 -1.37
CA GLU A 19 -8.47 -23.75 -1.03
C GLU A 19 -7.55 -22.66 -0.49
N ARG A 20 -7.73 -21.39 -0.93
CA ARG A 20 -6.83 -20.28 -0.64
C ARG A 20 -7.60 -19.02 -0.30
N PHE A 21 -7.20 -18.36 0.76
CA PHE A 21 -7.78 -17.10 1.22
C PHE A 21 -6.72 -16.01 1.28
N VAL A 22 -6.83 -15.00 0.44
CA VAL A 22 -5.90 -13.86 0.44
C VAL A 22 -6.48 -12.72 1.26
N PHE A 23 -5.69 -12.25 2.24
CA PHE A 23 -6.04 -11.12 3.07
C PHE A 23 -5.21 -9.88 2.74
N ALA A 24 -5.90 -8.81 2.36
CA ALA A 24 -5.31 -7.50 2.15
C ALA A 24 -5.07 -6.79 3.48
N SER A 25 -3.86 -6.89 4.00
CA SER A 25 -3.39 -6.17 5.17
C SER A 25 -2.58 -4.93 4.78
N THR A 26 -1.86 -4.33 5.72
CA THR A 26 -1.20 -3.05 5.54
C THR A 26 0.14 -2.97 6.29
N TYR A 27 1.13 -2.33 5.69
CA TYR A 27 2.38 -1.99 6.37
C TYR A 27 2.19 -0.97 7.53
N SER A 28 1.03 -0.31 7.60
CA SER A 28 0.68 0.59 8.71
C SER A 28 0.66 -0.11 10.07
N ASN A 29 0.61 -1.45 10.07
CA ASN A 29 0.69 -2.27 11.28
C ASN A 29 2.01 -2.09 12.04
N TYR A 30 3.10 -1.73 11.35
CA TYR A 30 4.40 -1.51 11.97
C TYR A 30 4.48 -0.19 12.76
N GLY A 31 3.68 0.81 12.40
CA GLY A 31 3.68 2.12 13.05
C GLY A 31 4.95 2.92 12.78
N LEU A 32 5.67 3.31 13.83
CA LEU A 32 6.93 4.05 13.74
C LEU A 32 8.11 3.08 13.83
N SER A 33 9.11 3.24 12.98
CA SER A 33 10.39 2.53 13.12
C SER A 33 11.20 3.16 14.27
N ALA A 34 11.54 2.35 15.27
CA ALA A 34 12.23 2.85 16.46
C ALA A 34 13.74 3.06 16.25
N ASP A 35 14.36 2.36 15.28
CA ASP A 35 15.81 2.29 15.10
C ASP A 35 16.29 2.70 13.69
N GLY A 36 15.36 3.23 12.87
CA GLY A 36 15.67 3.67 11.50
C GLY A 36 16.03 2.54 10.51
N LYS A 37 15.92 1.27 10.94
CA LYS A 37 16.13 0.13 10.05
C LYS A 37 14.87 -0.24 9.29
N PRO A 38 14.99 -0.84 8.10
CA PRO A 38 13.84 -1.37 7.39
C PRO A 38 13.11 -2.43 8.21
N VAL A 39 11.79 -2.28 8.36
CA VAL A 39 10.95 -3.29 9.03
C VAL A 39 10.71 -4.48 8.10
N THR A 40 10.67 -5.66 8.69
CA THR A 40 10.39 -6.94 8.04
C THR A 40 9.08 -7.53 8.57
N GLU A 41 8.66 -8.66 8.04
CA GLU A 41 7.45 -9.35 8.52
C GLU A 41 7.57 -9.85 9.96
N GLU A 42 8.81 -10.02 10.46
CA GLU A 42 9.15 -10.41 11.82
C GLU A 42 9.28 -9.23 12.79
N SER A 43 9.26 -8.00 12.29
CA SER A 43 9.35 -6.80 13.13
C SER A 43 8.13 -6.65 14.04
N PRO A 44 8.30 -6.10 15.25
CA PRO A 44 7.19 -5.81 16.14
C PRO A 44 6.12 -4.92 15.49
N LEU A 45 4.86 -5.20 15.77
CA LEU A 45 3.74 -4.39 15.33
C LEU A 45 3.42 -3.31 16.37
N ASN A 46 3.29 -2.06 15.92
CA ASN A 46 3.04 -0.91 16.78
C ASN A 46 1.96 0.00 16.15
N PRO A 47 0.67 -0.43 16.15
CA PRO A 47 -0.40 0.27 15.46
C PRO A 47 -0.60 1.68 16.02
N GLN A 48 -0.74 2.67 15.11
CA GLN A 48 -0.99 4.07 15.46
C GLN A 48 -2.43 4.50 15.12
N SER A 49 -3.30 3.54 14.80
CA SER A 49 -4.69 3.81 14.44
C SER A 49 -5.57 2.59 14.67
N LEU A 50 -6.85 2.82 14.93
CA LEU A 50 -7.86 1.76 15.03
C LEU A 50 -7.89 0.89 13.76
N TYR A 51 -7.63 1.47 12.59
CA TYR A 51 -7.52 0.71 11.34
C TYR A 51 -6.39 -0.32 11.41
N ALA A 52 -5.20 0.06 11.84
CA ALA A 52 -4.08 -0.86 11.99
C ALA A 52 -4.35 -1.92 13.06
N GLU A 53 -4.93 -1.54 14.20
CA GLU A 53 -5.34 -2.48 15.26
C GLU A 53 -6.31 -3.55 14.73
N THR A 54 -7.34 -3.15 13.98
CA THR A 54 -8.30 -4.10 13.40
C THR A 54 -7.67 -4.99 12.33
N LYS A 55 -6.69 -4.49 11.56
CA LYS A 55 -5.95 -5.31 10.60
C LYS A 55 -5.05 -6.34 11.30
N ILE A 56 -4.37 -5.95 12.38
CA ILE A 56 -3.57 -6.87 13.21
C ILE A 56 -4.44 -7.97 13.80
N ALA A 57 -5.57 -7.62 14.43
CA ALA A 57 -6.48 -8.61 14.98
C ALA A 57 -7.02 -9.60 13.92
N SER A 58 -7.23 -9.14 12.69
CA SER A 58 -7.61 -10.00 11.58
C SER A 58 -6.46 -10.90 11.13
N GLU A 59 -5.21 -10.40 11.09
CA GLU A 59 -4.02 -11.20 10.82
C GLU A 59 -3.85 -12.33 11.86
N GLU A 60 -3.94 -11.99 13.15
CA GLU A 60 -3.82 -12.94 14.26
C GLU A 60 -4.85 -14.07 14.14
N PHE A 61 -6.11 -13.73 13.86
CA PHE A 61 -7.15 -14.73 13.63
C PHE A 61 -6.78 -15.63 12.45
N LEU A 62 -6.43 -15.08 11.29
CA LEU A 62 -6.10 -15.88 10.10
C LEU A 62 -4.86 -16.75 10.31
N LEU A 63 -3.84 -16.24 10.99
CA LEU A 63 -2.64 -17.00 11.32
C LEU A 63 -2.91 -18.15 12.30
N SER A 64 -3.90 -18.00 13.19
CA SER A 64 -4.36 -19.10 14.05
C SER A 64 -5.05 -20.22 13.25
N GLN A 65 -5.54 -19.93 12.03
CA GLN A 65 -6.22 -20.88 11.13
C GLN A 65 -5.28 -21.58 10.13
N LYS A 66 -3.97 -21.54 10.34
CA LYS A 66 -2.97 -22.11 9.42
C LYS A 66 -3.18 -23.60 9.10
N ASP A 67 -3.80 -24.36 9.98
CA ASP A 67 -4.09 -25.79 9.84
C ASP A 67 -5.49 -26.06 9.23
N SER A 68 -6.26 -25.02 8.91
CA SER A 68 -7.54 -25.10 8.21
C SER A 68 -7.36 -25.70 6.80
N PRO A 69 -8.38 -26.38 6.22
CA PRO A 69 -8.37 -26.75 4.82
C PRO A 69 -8.10 -25.56 3.87
N THR A 70 -8.66 -24.40 4.16
CA THR A 70 -8.39 -23.13 3.48
C THR A 70 -7.05 -22.56 3.92
N ALA A 71 -6.13 -22.33 3.00
CA ALA A 71 -4.82 -21.75 3.29
C ALA A 71 -4.88 -20.22 3.35
N PRO A 72 -4.70 -19.57 4.52
CA PRO A 72 -4.61 -18.13 4.60
C PRO A 72 -3.25 -17.64 4.08
N LEU A 73 -3.28 -16.58 3.28
CA LEU A 73 -2.13 -15.84 2.76
C LEU A 73 -2.36 -14.34 3.00
N LEU A 74 -1.44 -13.68 3.67
CA LEU A 74 -1.59 -12.30 4.09
C LEU A 74 -0.58 -11.41 3.39
N PHE A 75 -1.05 -10.29 2.81
CA PHE A 75 -0.17 -9.28 2.24
C PHE A 75 -0.29 -7.95 2.99
N ARG A 76 0.80 -7.47 3.57
CA ARG A 76 0.93 -6.10 4.09
C ARG A 76 1.33 -5.20 2.94
N PHE A 77 0.34 -4.58 2.32
CA PHE A 77 0.57 -3.69 1.17
C PHE A 77 1.30 -2.42 1.60
N ALA A 78 2.28 -1.99 0.78
CA ALA A 78 2.77 -0.63 0.78
C ALA A 78 1.66 0.36 0.39
N THR A 79 1.90 1.67 0.43
CA THR A 79 0.92 2.68 0.01
C THR A 79 0.65 2.54 -1.48
N LEU A 80 -0.62 2.31 -1.81
CA LEU A 80 -1.03 2.09 -3.20
C LEU A 80 -1.10 3.41 -3.97
N TYR A 81 -0.74 3.36 -5.26
CA TYR A 81 -0.93 4.45 -6.21
C TYR A 81 -1.22 3.90 -7.61
N GLY A 82 -1.57 4.80 -8.52
CA GLY A 82 -1.81 4.48 -9.93
C GLY A 82 -3.28 4.45 -10.31
N LEU A 83 -3.53 4.27 -11.60
CA LEU A 83 -4.85 4.25 -12.20
C LEU A 83 -5.56 2.92 -11.95
N SER A 84 -6.83 2.98 -11.55
CA SER A 84 -7.69 1.83 -11.34
C SER A 84 -9.12 2.15 -11.72
N PRO A 85 -10.03 1.17 -11.89
CA PRO A 85 -11.45 1.43 -12.12
C PRO A 85 -12.11 2.32 -11.05
N ARG A 86 -11.56 2.31 -9.82
CA ARG A 86 -11.91 3.22 -8.74
C ARG A 86 -10.64 3.91 -8.23
N THR A 87 -10.13 4.86 -9.00
CA THR A 87 -8.93 5.62 -8.62
C THR A 87 -9.20 6.45 -7.37
N ARG A 88 -8.41 6.23 -6.33
CA ARG A 88 -8.50 6.94 -5.05
C ARG A 88 -7.58 8.16 -5.08
N PHE A 89 -8.17 9.36 -5.02
CA PHE A 89 -7.44 10.62 -4.99
C PHE A 89 -7.16 11.16 -3.57
N ASP A 90 -7.49 10.40 -2.55
CA ASP A 90 -7.13 10.64 -1.15
C ASP A 90 -5.77 10.01 -0.76
N LEU A 91 -5.11 9.32 -1.70
CA LEU A 91 -3.78 8.74 -1.53
C LEU A 91 -2.70 9.65 -2.12
N ILE A 92 -1.59 9.82 -1.40
CA ILE A 92 -0.58 10.89 -1.62
C ILE A 92 -0.17 11.06 -3.08
N VAL A 93 0.29 10.02 -3.78
CA VAL A 93 0.77 10.14 -5.17
C VAL A 93 -0.37 10.61 -6.08
N ASN A 94 -1.53 9.95 -6.00
CA ASN A 94 -2.69 10.27 -6.81
C ASN A 94 -3.23 11.67 -6.48
N GLN A 95 -3.26 12.04 -5.20
CA GLN A 95 -3.67 13.37 -4.73
C GLN A 95 -2.76 14.46 -5.28
N PHE A 96 -1.44 14.30 -5.15
CA PHE A 96 -0.49 15.30 -5.63
C PHE A 96 -0.57 15.51 -7.14
N VAL A 97 -0.75 14.43 -7.91
CA VAL A 97 -0.96 14.52 -9.35
C VAL A 97 -2.24 15.28 -9.69
N LEU A 98 -3.36 14.98 -9.00
CA LEU A 98 -4.63 15.65 -9.21
C LEU A 98 -4.55 17.14 -8.84
N GLU A 99 -4.00 17.47 -7.68
CA GLU A 99 -3.86 18.85 -7.22
C GLU A 99 -2.94 19.65 -8.13
N ALA A 100 -1.80 19.10 -8.50
CA ALA A 100 -0.88 19.73 -9.44
C ALA A 100 -1.56 19.98 -10.80
N PHE A 101 -2.33 19.02 -11.31
CA PHE A 101 -3.04 19.16 -12.58
C PHE A 101 -4.17 20.20 -12.53
N THR A 102 -4.95 20.22 -11.44
CA THR A 102 -6.16 21.05 -11.35
C THR A 102 -5.92 22.44 -10.74
N LYS A 103 -5.03 22.53 -9.74
CA LYS A 103 -4.80 23.74 -8.95
C LYS A 103 -3.50 24.46 -9.33
N ARG A 104 -2.56 23.78 -9.98
CA ARG A 104 -1.20 24.29 -10.27
C ARG A 104 -0.38 24.63 -9.04
N VAL A 105 -0.82 24.20 -7.87
CA VAL A 105 -0.15 24.41 -6.59
C VAL A 105 -0.22 23.14 -5.75
N LEU A 106 0.86 22.80 -5.08
CA LEU A 106 0.94 21.73 -4.07
C LEU A 106 1.24 22.34 -2.71
N ILE A 107 0.38 22.08 -1.73
CA ILE A 107 0.63 22.46 -0.34
C ILE A 107 1.11 21.22 0.41
N ILE A 108 2.37 21.24 0.86
CA ILE A 108 3.03 20.09 1.47
C ILE A 108 3.18 20.31 2.97
N TYR A 109 2.66 19.37 3.73
CA TYR A 109 2.80 19.31 5.17
C TYR A 109 3.74 18.16 5.55
N GLN A 110 4.61 18.36 6.58
CA GLN A 110 5.46 17.30 7.12
C GLN A 110 6.31 16.60 6.04
N ARG A 111 7.20 17.34 5.39
CA ARG A 111 7.88 16.98 4.16
C ARG A 111 8.86 15.79 4.27
N GLY A 112 9.55 15.63 5.38
CA GLY A 112 10.72 14.73 5.52
C GLY A 112 10.40 13.25 5.78
N TYR A 113 9.14 12.87 5.96
CA TYR A 113 8.77 11.50 6.30
C TYR A 113 8.68 10.61 5.06
N SER A 114 9.36 9.46 5.14
CA SER A 114 9.39 8.46 4.08
C SER A 114 8.30 7.41 4.25
N ARG A 115 7.82 6.89 3.13
CA ARG A 115 6.87 5.78 3.08
C ARG A 115 7.19 4.85 1.92
N SER A 116 6.76 3.61 2.06
CA SER A 116 6.83 2.67 0.96
C SER A 116 5.59 2.77 0.07
N PHE A 117 5.81 2.74 -1.23
CA PHE A 117 4.77 2.83 -2.26
C PHE A 117 4.81 1.63 -3.20
N VAL A 118 3.66 1.25 -3.74
CA VAL A 118 3.51 0.19 -4.73
C VAL A 118 2.41 0.52 -5.72
N HIS A 119 2.67 0.27 -7.00
CA HIS A 119 1.67 0.47 -8.05
C HIS A 119 0.56 -0.59 -7.97
N ILE A 120 -0.70 -0.17 -8.15
CA ILE A 120 -1.87 -1.07 -8.01
C ILE A 120 -1.81 -2.28 -8.96
N ARG A 121 -1.22 -2.15 -10.15
CA ARG A 121 -1.03 -3.29 -11.07
C ARG A 121 -0.02 -4.30 -10.54
N ASP A 122 1.06 -3.84 -9.90
CA ASP A 122 2.02 -4.73 -9.25
C ASP A 122 1.41 -5.42 -8.04
N VAL A 123 0.52 -4.75 -7.28
CA VAL A 123 -0.26 -5.41 -6.23
C VAL A 123 -1.11 -6.54 -6.80
N ALA A 124 -1.86 -6.28 -7.88
CA ALA A 124 -2.68 -7.31 -8.53
C ALA A 124 -1.83 -8.50 -8.99
N ARG A 125 -0.66 -8.23 -9.60
CA ARG A 125 0.29 -9.27 -10.03
C ARG A 125 0.84 -10.07 -8.84
N GLY A 126 1.22 -9.40 -7.74
CA GLY A 126 1.70 -10.06 -6.53
C GLY A 126 0.64 -10.96 -5.88
N VAL A 127 -0.63 -10.52 -5.86
CA VAL A 127 -1.76 -11.33 -5.38
C VAL A 127 -1.96 -12.57 -6.27
N ILE A 128 -1.92 -12.43 -7.60
CA ILE A 128 -2.03 -13.55 -8.55
C ILE A 128 -0.88 -14.55 -8.32
N MET A 129 0.37 -14.06 -8.23
CA MET A 129 1.52 -14.92 -7.96
C MET A 129 1.37 -15.70 -6.64
N GLY A 130 0.84 -15.05 -5.59
CA GLY A 130 0.53 -15.73 -4.34
C GLY A 130 -0.56 -16.79 -4.49
N LEU A 131 -1.61 -16.52 -5.28
CA LEU A 131 -2.68 -17.48 -5.54
C LEU A 131 -2.21 -18.68 -6.39
N GLU A 132 -1.22 -18.49 -7.25
CA GLU A 132 -0.66 -19.55 -8.13
C GLU A 132 0.51 -20.32 -7.47
N ALA A 133 1.10 -19.77 -6.40
CA ALA A 133 2.23 -20.39 -5.73
C ALA A 133 1.87 -21.73 -5.08
N GLU A 134 2.87 -22.58 -4.85
CA GLU A 134 2.71 -23.80 -4.08
C GLU A 134 2.16 -23.51 -2.68
N GLN A 135 1.16 -24.24 -2.24
CA GLN A 135 0.48 -24.01 -0.96
C GLN A 135 1.45 -24.08 0.23
N SER A 136 2.47 -24.91 0.16
CA SER A 136 3.53 -25.02 1.18
C SER A 136 4.32 -23.73 1.39
N LYS A 137 4.40 -22.87 0.36
CA LYS A 137 5.12 -21.58 0.41
C LYS A 137 4.28 -20.44 0.96
N ILE A 138 2.95 -20.58 0.95
CA ILE A 138 2.03 -19.45 1.25
C ILE A 138 1.16 -19.68 2.47
N ARG A 139 0.91 -20.91 2.88
CA ARG A 139 0.00 -21.23 3.98
C ARG A 139 0.44 -20.58 5.29
N GLY A 140 -0.40 -19.72 5.84
CA GLY A 140 -0.13 -19.01 7.07
C GLY A 140 1.07 -18.04 6.97
N GLN A 141 1.38 -17.58 5.73
CA GLN A 141 2.48 -16.64 5.54
C GLN A 141 1.99 -15.20 5.44
N VAL A 142 2.80 -14.32 6.00
CA VAL A 142 2.68 -12.87 5.82
C VAL A 142 3.80 -12.41 4.90
N PHE A 143 3.48 -11.58 3.92
CA PHE A 143 4.44 -10.94 3.03
C PHE A 143 4.21 -9.42 3.00
N ASN A 144 5.26 -8.64 3.15
CA ASN A 144 5.26 -7.25 2.71
C ASN A 144 5.19 -7.23 1.18
N LEU A 145 4.25 -6.49 0.59
CA LEU A 145 4.10 -6.41 -0.86
C LEU A 145 4.41 -5.01 -1.37
N GLY A 146 5.53 -4.90 -2.08
CA GLY A 146 6.11 -3.69 -2.63
C GLY A 146 7.52 -3.95 -3.14
N THR A 147 8.37 -2.93 -3.11
CA THR A 147 9.80 -3.03 -3.49
C THR A 147 10.66 -2.14 -2.59
N ASP A 148 11.90 -2.54 -2.34
CA ASP A 148 12.86 -1.76 -1.56
C ASP A 148 13.15 -0.39 -2.20
N ASN A 149 13.06 -0.29 -3.54
CA ASN A 149 13.17 0.96 -4.29
C ASN A 149 11.89 1.83 -4.22
N GLY A 150 10.84 1.36 -3.58
CA GLY A 150 9.55 2.04 -3.43
C GLY A 150 9.47 2.98 -2.23
N ASN A 151 10.56 3.21 -1.52
CA ASN A 151 10.59 4.12 -0.36
C ASN A 151 10.85 5.56 -0.84
N TYR A 152 9.86 6.44 -0.67
CA TYR A 152 9.91 7.85 -1.08
C TYR A 152 9.48 8.77 0.06
N SER A 153 10.14 9.91 0.18
CA SER A 153 9.64 11.04 0.95
C SER A 153 8.56 11.82 0.14
N LYS A 154 7.84 12.71 0.78
CA LYS A 154 6.94 13.61 0.06
C LYS A 154 7.70 14.51 -0.91
N ASP A 155 8.90 14.94 -0.53
CA ASP A 155 9.76 15.79 -1.38
C ASP A 155 10.19 15.04 -2.66
N ASP A 156 10.49 13.75 -2.58
CA ASP A 156 10.80 12.93 -3.75
C ASP A 156 9.61 12.86 -4.72
N ILE A 157 8.40 12.65 -4.18
CA ILE A 157 7.17 12.62 -4.99
C ILE A 157 6.92 13.99 -5.64
N VAL A 158 7.09 15.08 -4.89
CA VAL A 158 6.97 16.46 -5.41
C VAL A 158 7.97 16.69 -6.54
N ALA A 159 9.21 16.25 -6.37
CA ALA A 159 10.24 16.37 -7.42
C ALA A 159 9.85 15.64 -8.70
N LEU A 160 9.31 14.42 -8.59
CA LEU A 160 8.80 13.65 -9.72
C LEU A 160 7.60 14.32 -10.40
N VAL A 161 6.66 14.88 -9.62
CA VAL A 161 5.51 15.63 -10.16
C VAL A 161 6.00 16.87 -10.91
N ARG A 162 6.93 17.66 -10.33
CA ARG A 162 7.50 18.84 -10.98
C ARG A 162 8.32 18.53 -12.23
N LYS A 163 8.98 17.39 -12.29
CA LYS A 163 9.65 16.89 -13.50
C LYS A 163 8.67 16.79 -14.69
N ARG A 164 7.41 16.47 -14.42
CA ARG A 164 6.34 16.32 -15.42
C ARG A 164 5.51 17.58 -15.63
N MET A 165 5.46 18.45 -14.64
CA MET A 165 4.72 19.72 -14.59
C MET A 165 5.58 20.81 -13.95
N PRO A 166 6.58 21.36 -14.68
CA PRO A 166 7.51 22.35 -14.11
C PRO A 166 6.86 23.64 -13.61
N GLU A 167 5.68 23.96 -14.14
CA GLU A 167 4.90 25.14 -13.80
C GLU A 167 4.18 25.05 -12.44
N VAL A 168 4.23 23.91 -11.76
CA VAL A 168 3.55 23.72 -10.48
C VAL A 168 4.33 24.41 -9.37
N GLU A 169 3.65 25.30 -8.66
CA GLU A 169 4.16 25.96 -7.46
C GLU A 169 4.08 25.00 -6.25
N VAL A 170 5.04 25.10 -5.34
CA VAL A 170 5.07 24.28 -4.13
C VAL A 170 5.18 25.15 -2.91
N GLU A 171 4.19 25.05 -2.02
CA GLU A 171 4.18 25.70 -0.72
C GLU A 171 4.42 24.69 0.38
N TYR A 172 5.40 24.94 1.23
CA TYR A 172 5.63 24.12 2.43
C TYR A 172 4.99 24.79 3.63
N LYS A 173 4.19 24.02 4.39
CA LYS A 173 3.53 24.49 5.61
C LYS A 173 3.84 23.54 6.76
N ASP A 174 4.30 24.10 7.87
CA ASP A 174 4.47 23.36 9.10
C ASP A 174 3.13 23.23 9.82
N LEU A 175 2.73 21.99 10.14
CA LEU A 175 1.64 21.73 11.07
C LEU A 175 2.25 21.53 12.45
N THR A 176 1.85 22.35 13.40
CA THR A 176 2.28 22.24 14.81
C THR A 176 1.65 21.04 15.52
N PHE A 177 0.53 20.52 15.03
CA PHE A 177 -0.16 19.36 15.62
C PHE A 177 -0.89 18.51 14.57
N GLY A 178 -0.76 17.19 14.71
CA GLY A 178 -1.52 16.20 13.96
C GLY A 178 -0.98 15.96 12.55
N GLY A 179 -1.27 14.80 12.03
CA GLY A 179 -0.87 14.32 10.72
C GLY A 179 -0.21 12.96 10.80
N ASP A 180 -0.04 12.34 9.65
CA ASP A 180 0.58 11.03 9.55
C ASP A 180 2.11 11.17 9.58
N MET A 181 2.68 11.03 10.76
CA MET A 181 4.12 11.18 11.06
C MET A 181 4.92 9.88 10.85
N ARG A 182 4.37 8.89 10.13
CA ARG A 182 5.07 7.64 9.87
C ARG A 182 6.30 7.90 9.03
N ASP A 183 7.45 7.65 9.61
CA ASP A 183 8.74 7.56 8.92
C ASP A 183 9.18 6.10 9.00
N ILE A 184 8.91 5.36 7.93
CA ILE A 184 9.09 3.93 7.93
C ILE A 184 9.59 3.45 6.57
N THR A 185 10.71 2.73 6.61
CA THR A 185 11.23 1.98 5.48
C THR A 185 10.87 0.51 5.66
N VAL A 186 10.36 -0.11 4.61
CA VAL A 186 9.92 -1.51 4.62
C VAL A 186 10.85 -2.34 3.74
N SER A 187 11.23 -3.53 4.22
CA SER A 187 11.94 -4.52 3.42
C SER A 187 10.96 -5.46 2.73
N PHE A 188 11.21 -5.73 1.46
CA PHE A 188 10.42 -6.64 0.62
C PHE A 188 11.23 -7.88 0.21
N ALA A 189 12.32 -8.15 0.91
CA ALA A 189 13.22 -9.27 0.60
C ALA A 189 12.53 -10.64 0.70
N LYS A 190 11.56 -10.81 1.60
CA LYS A 190 10.85 -12.08 1.80
C LYS A 190 10.02 -12.45 0.57
N ILE A 191 9.17 -11.55 0.08
CA ILE A 191 8.32 -11.82 -1.09
C ILE A 191 9.17 -12.09 -2.35
N LYS A 192 10.26 -11.35 -2.52
CA LYS A 192 11.22 -11.57 -3.61
C LYS A 192 11.87 -12.96 -3.54
N ARG A 193 12.34 -13.36 -2.36
CA ARG A 193 12.99 -14.65 -2.17
C ARG A 193 12.02 -15.83 -2.32
N VAL A 194 10.80 -15.73 -1.78
CA VAL A 194 9.85 -16.86 -1.69
C VAL A 194 8.99 -16.98 -2.93
N LEU A 195 8.48 -15.87 -3.46
CA LEU A 195 7.57 -15.84 -4.61
C LEU A 195 8.24 -15.38 -5.92
N GLY A 196 9.50 -14.90 -5.88
CA GLY A 196 10.15 -14.32 -7.04
C GLY A 196 9.51 -12.99 -7.48
N PHE A 197 8.72 -12.36 -6.61
CA PHE A 197 8.04 -11.11 -6.93
C PHE A 197 8.99 -9.92 -6.85
N ASP A 198 8.91 -9.04 -7.84
CA ASP A 198 9.45 -7.68 -7.82
C ASP A 198 8.50 -6.76 -8.57
N THR A 199 8.55 -5.45 -8.29
CA THR A 199 7.72 -4.47 -9.00
C THR A 199 8.26 -4.21 -10.41
N THR A 200 7.37 -3.83 -11.32
CA THR A 200 7.70 -3.46 -12.70
C THR A 200 7.44 -1.99 -12.99
N LEU A 201 6.73 -1.30 -12.09
CA LEU A 201 6.34 0.10 -12.22
C LEU A 201 6.86 0.90 -11.02
N ASP A 202 7.39 2.07 -11.28
CA ASP A 202 7.82 3.03 -10.26
C ASP A 202 6.81 4.19 -10.11
N VAL A 203 7.10 5.10 -9.16
CA VAL A 203 6.21 6.24 -8.88
C VAL A 203 6.15 7.21 -10.07
N ASP A 204 7.22 7.38 -10.85
CA ASP A 204 7.23 8.22 -12.06
C ASP A 204 6.30 7.65 -13.16
N ASP A 205 6.24 6.32 -13.29
CA ASP A 205 5.30 5.63 -14.19
C ASP A 205 3.85 5.89 -13.80
N GLY A 206 3.52 5.77 -12.51
CA GLY A 206 2.17 6.05 -12.01
C GLY A 206 1.77 7.53 -12.17
N ILE A 207 2.69 8.46 -11.93
CA ILE A 207 2.45 9.90 -12.19
C ILE A 207 2.16 10.13 -13.67
N ARG A 208 2.95 9.54 -14.57
CA ARG A 208 2.75 9.65 -16.02
C ARG A 208 1.40 9.09 -16.45
N GLU A 209 1.01 7.92 -15.95
CA GLU A 209 -0.27 7.28 -16.23
C GLU A 209 -1.45 8.14 -15.77
N LEU A 210 -1.42 8.64 -14.53
CA LEU A 210 -2.46 9.49 -13.97
C LEU A 210 -2.60 10.80 -14.74
N LEU A 211 -1.49 11.45 -15.08
CA LEU A 211 -1.49 12.68 -15.88
C LEU A 211 -2.08 12.46 -17.28
N PHE A 212 -1.75 11.34 -17.91
CA PHE A 212 -2.32 10.98 -19.21
C PHE A 212 -3.85 10.81 -19.09
N ALA A 213 -4.31 10.07 -18.10
CA ALA A 213 -5.74 9.84 -17.88
C ALA A 213 -6.51 11.14 -17.59
N LEU A 214 -5.93 12.08 -16.81
CA LEU A 214 -6.51 13.39 -16.55
C LEU A 214 -6.55 14.26 -17.82
N LYS A 215 -5.48 14.31 -18.60
CA LYS A 215 -5.41 15.07 -19.86
C LYS A 215 -6.41 14.56 -20.91
N CYS A 216 -6.61 13.25 -20.98
CA CYS A 216 -7.58 12.62 -21.89
C CYS A 216 -9.02 12.64 -21.36
N ASN A 217 -9.27 13.28 -20.21
CA ASN A 217 -10.59 13.28 -19.52
C ASN A 217 -11.17 11.87 -19.31
N TYR A 218 -10.29 10.88 -19.13
CA TYR A 218 -10.68 9.49 -18.89
C TYR A 218 -11.35 9.33 -17.51
N LEU A 219 -10.96 10.16 -16.54
CA LEU A 219 -11.47 10.18 -15.17
C LEU A 219 -12.59 11.25 -15.04
N ARG A 220 -13.78 10.95 -15.54
CA ARG A 220 -14.90 11.92 -15.66
C ARG A 220 -15.47 12.46 -14.34
N HIS A 221 -15.16 11.84 -13.19
CA HIS A 221 -15.79 12.17 -11.90
C HIS A 221 -14.80 12.26 -10.73
N TYR A 222 -13.58 12.70 -10.96
CA TYR A 222 -12.54 12.76 -9.95
C TYR A 222 -12.74 13.79 -8.83
N GLY A 223 -13.81 14.53 -8.80
CA GLY A 223 -14.13 15.52 -7.74
C GLY A 223 -15.35 15.19 -6.89
N LYS A 224 -15.94 14.00 -7.03
CA LYS A 224 -17.22 13.62 -6.39
C LYS A 224 -17.09 12.40 -5.48
N GLN A 225 -15.92 12.16 -4.87
CA GLN A 225 -15.76 11.07 -3.90
C GLN A 225 -15.66 11.62 -2.49
#